data_7c3e0b3e2a8c0affce99ab049ce66a29
#
_entry.id   7c3e0b3e2a8c0affce99ab049ce66a29
#
_cell.length_a   1.000
_cell.length_b   1.000
_cell.length_c   1.000
_cell.angle_alpha   90.00
_cell.angle_beta   90.00
_cell.angle_gamma   90.00
#
_symmetry.space_group_name_H-M   'P 1'
#
loop_
_entity.id
_entity.type
_entity.pdbx_description
1 polymer ?
#
loop_
_entity_poly.entity_id
_entity_poly.type
_entity_poly.pdbx_seq_one_letter_code
_entity_poly.pdbx_strand_id
1 'polypeptide(L)'
;MKYITQLEKKSNDTELPSIYCDLDQVLVAFMKGADAAVGGSFVQTDKDERWNKINQTRGFWANLEWMAGAKRLYNFIIRYDAYVLSAYTRKDPTSRNGKMKWLSKNTKFKKFNI
;
A
#
# COMPACT_ATOMS: atom_id res chain seq x y z
N MET A 1 -8.35 4.14 -7.77
CA MET A 1 -7.17 4.12 -7.52
C MET A 1 -6.43 4.71 -8.55
N LYS A 2 -5.42 5.19 -8.50
CA LYS A 2 -4.84 5.71 -9.43
C LYS A 2 -3.58 5.55 -9.24
N TYR A 3 -2.90 4.85 -9.67
CA TYR A 3 -1.73 4.48 -9.41
C TYR A 3 -0.85 4.87 -10.48
N ILE A 4 -1.21 5.16 -11.57
CA ILE A 4 -0.37 5.56 -12.58
C ILE A 4 -0.73 6.88 -12.96
N THR A 5 0.03 7.85 -12.69
CA THR A 5 -0.29 9.11 -12.98
C THR A 5 0.66 9.61 -13.97
N GLN A 6 0.27 10.16 -14.96
CA GLN A 6 0.98 10.60 -15.93
C GLN A 6 1.27 11.94 -15.64
N LEU A 7 2.32 12.43 -15.53
CA LEU A 7 2.57 13.63 -15.20
C LEU A 7 2.69 14.61 -16.18
N GLU A 8 2.97 15.69 -15.94
CA GLU A 8 2.99 16.71 -16.78
C GLU A 8 3.95 16.52 -17.74
N LYS A 9 3.99 17.10 -18.74
CA LYS A 9 4.78 16.89 -19.68
C LYS A 9 5.95 17.55 -19.52
N LYS A 10 6.96 17.10 -19.84
CA LYS A 10 8.15 17.64 -19.72
C LYS A 10 8.49 18.28 -20.98
N SER A 11 9.30 19.25 -20.91
CA SER A 11 9.70 19.90 -22.11
C SER A 11 10.66 19.01 -22.85
N ASN A 12 11.28 18.08 -22.18
CA ASN A 12 12.21 17.23 -22.82
C ASN A 12 11.54 15.95 -23.17
N ASP A 13 11.41 15.63 -24.39
CA ASP A 13 10.71 14.46 -24.79
C ASP A 13 11.43 13.18 -24.52
N THR A 14 12.69 13.20 -24.24
CA THR A 14 13.39 11.97 -24.02
C THR A 14 13.18 11.43 -22.62
N GLU A 15 12.54 12.20 -21.77
CA GLU A 15 12.30 11.73 -20.42
C GLU A 15 11.04 10.89 -20.35
N LEU A 16 11.12 9.81 -19.63
CA LEU A 16 9.96 8.98 -19.43
C LEU A 16 9.06 9.56 -18.37
N PRO A 17 7.77 9.30 -18.43
CA PRO A 17 6.86 9.77 -17.41
C PRO A 17 7.20 9.10 -16.09
N SER A 18 6.94 9.79 -15.00
CA SER A 18 7.09 9.19 -13.69
C SER A 18 5.88 8.33 -13.39
N ILE A 19 6.11 7.20 -12.75
CA ILE A 19 5.06 6.31 -12.38
C ILE A 19 4.94 6.29 -10.88
N TYR A 20 3.73 6.57 -10.38
CA TYR A 20 3.46 6.53 -8.95
C TYR A 20 2.45 5.44 -8.70
N CYS A 21 2.65 4.65 -7.68
CA CYS A 21 1.79 3.53 -7.35
C CYS A 21 1.32 3.68 -5.91
N ASP A 22 0.01 3.55 -5.71
CA ASP A 22 -0.54 3.50 -4.37
C ASP A 22 -0.34 2.10 -3.80
N LEU A 23 -0.49 1.95 -2.53
CA LEU A 23 -0.23 0.69 -1.84
C LEU A 23 -1.51 -0.02 -1.42
N ASP A 24 -2.31 0.59 -0.54
CA ASP A 24 -3.50 -0.07 0.00
C ASP A 24 -4.55 -0.32 -1.06
N GLN A 25 -5.06 -1.52 -1.12
CA GLN A 25 -6.07 -1.96 -2.08
C GLN A 25 -5.62 -1.84 -3.53
N VAL A 26 -4.35 -1.66 -3.75
CA VAL A 26 -3.74 -1.69 -5.07
C VAL A 26 -2.73 -2.83 -5.09
N LEU A 27 -1.72 -2.77 -4.27
CA LEU A 27 -0.76 -3.85 -4.13
C LEU A 27 -1.06 -4.71 -2.91
N VAL A 28 -1.58 -4.12 -1.86
CA VAL A 28 -1.77 -4.75 -0.56
C VAL A 28 -3.24 -4.91 -0.25
N ALA A 29 -3.62 -6.09 0.18
CA ALA A 29 -5.01 -6.41 0.48
C ALA A 29 -5.38 -5.95 1.89
N PHE A 30 -5.48 -4.63 2.09
CA PHE A 30 -5.81 -4.08 3.39
C PHE A 30 -7.16 -4.57 3.90
N MET A 31 -8.19 -4.50 3.07
CA MET A 31 -9.53 -4.81 3.55
C MET A 31 -9.65 -6.27 3.96
N LYS A 32 -8.99 -7.17 3.24
CA LYS A 32 -9.00 -8.57 3.60
C LYS A 32 -8.35 -8.78 4.97
N GLY A 33 -7.22 -8.13 5.20
CA GLY A 33 -6.55 -8.23 6.49
C GLY A 33 -7.35 -7.59 7.60
N ALA A 34 -7.98 -6.46 7.32
CA ALA A 34 -8.76 -5.74 8.31
C ALA A 34 -10.01 -6.54 8.71
N ASP A 35 -10.68 -7.14 7.74
CA ASP A 35 -11.83 -7.98 8.05
C ASP A 35 -11.42 -9.18 8.91
N ALA A 36 -10.29 -9.77 8.62
CA ALA A 36 -9.80 -10.88 9.43
C ALA A 36 -9.46 -10.42 10.85
N ALA A 37 -8.90 -9.24 11.00
CA ALA A 37 -8.53 -8.73 12.32
C ALA A 37 -9.75 -8.48 13.18
N VAL A 38 -10.86 -8.00 12.60
CA VAL A 38 -12.06 -7.73 13.38
C VAL A 38 -12.95 -8.96 13.49
N GLY A 39 -12.67 -9.99 12.71
CA GLY A 39 -13.50 -11.19 12.74
C GLY A 39 -14.84 -11.03 12.05
N GLY A 40 -14.93 -10.15 11.08
CA GLY A 40 -16.15 -9.86 10.36
C GLY A 40 -15.94 -8.76 9.36
N SER A 41 -16.78 -7.74 9.36
CA SER A 41 -16.67 -6.64 8.43
C SER A 41 -16.03 -5.44 9.10
N PHE A 42 -14.88 -5.05 8.63
CA PHE A 42 -14.19 -3.89 9.17
C PHE A 42 -15.04 -2.64 9.03
N VAL A 43 -15.63 -2.43 7.86
CA VAL A 43 -16.42 -1.20 7.62
C VAL A 43 -17.68 -1.14 8.45
N GLN A 44 -18.21 -2.28 8.85
CA GLN A 44 -19.42 -2.30 9.67
C GLN A 44 -19.14 -2.40 11.16
N THR A 45 -17.89 -2.51 11.54
CA THR A 45 -17.53 -2.57 12.94
C THR A 45 -17.35 -1.15 13.45
N ASP A 46 -17.72 -0.92 14.71
CA ASP A 46 -17.55 0.38 15.35
C ASP A 46 -16.14 0.89 15.17
N LYS A 47 -16.02 2.19 14.92
CA LYS A 47 -14.74 2.76 14.55
C LYS A 47 -13.65 2.52 15.59
N ASP A 48 -13.95 2.76 16.84
CA ASP A 48 -12.93 2.58 17.87
C ASP A 48 -12.58 1.12 18.06
N GLU A 49 -13.60 0.26 17.99
CA GLU A 49 -13.36 -1.15 18.14
C GLU A 49 -12.52 -1.72 17.00
N ARG A 50 -12.84 -1.33 15.76
CA ARG A 50 -12.10 -1.90 14.62
C ARG A 50 -10.63 -1.50 14.63
N TRP A 51 -10.34 -0.26 15.01
CA TRP A 51 -8.94 0.17 15.06
C TRP A 51 -8.21 -0.45 16.26
N ASN A 52 -8.92 -0.68 17.37
CA ASN A 52 -8.32 -1.39 18.47
C ASN A 52 -7.96 -2.82 18.08
N LYS A 53 -8.81 -3.48 17.31
CA LYS A 53 -8.50 -4.83 16.86
C LYS A 53 -7.28 -4.84 15.96
N ILE A 54 -7.17 -3.88 15.08
CA ILE A 54 -5.98 -3.79 14.22
C ILE A 54 -4.74 -3.52 15.06
N ASN A 55 -4.84 -2.61 16.02
CA ASN A 55 -3.70 -2.27 16.86
C ASN A 55 -3.24 -3.44 17.72
N GLN A 56 -4.14 -4.35 18.04
CA GLN A 56 -3.80 -5.53 18.81
C GLN A 56 -3.25 -6.65 17.96
N THR A 57 -3.34 -6.54 16.64
CA THR A 57 -2.85 -7.57 15.74
C THR A 57 -1.38 -7.31 15.46
N ARG A 58 -0.51 -8.11 16.07
CA ARG A 58 0.91 -7.89 15.93
C ARG A 58 1.35 -8.04 14.51
N GLY A 59 2.10 -7.09 14.00
CA GLY A 59 2.60 -7.15 12.63
C GLY A 59 1.53 -7.02 11.57
N PHE A 60 0.40 -6.42 11.91
CA PHE A 60 -0.73 -6.34 10.98
C PHE A 60 -0.30 -5.85 9.60
N TRP A 61 0.33 -4.68 9.54
CA TRP A 61 0.64 -4.06 8.25
C TRP A 61 1.72 -4.82 7.47
N ALA A 62 2.73 -5.27 8.16
CA ALA A 62 3.84 -5.95 7.50
C ALA A 62 3.47 -7.33 6.96
N ASN A 63 2.42 -7.93 7.52
CA ASN A 63 2.01 -9.27 7.15
C ASN A 63 0.79 -9.34 6.25
N LEU A 64 0.33 -8.21 5.72
CA LEU A 64 -0.80 -8.22 4.80
C LEU A 64 -0.44 -8.96 3.51
N GLU A 65 -1.47 -9.47 2.85
CA GLU A 65 -1.26 -10.21 1.61
C GLU A 65 -1.26 -9.27 0.43
N TRP A 66 -0.74 -9.74 -0.68
CA TRP A 66 -0.86 -9.02 -1.92
C TRP A 66 -2.35 -8.99 -2.34
N MET A 67 -2.75 -7.92 -2.98
CA MET A 67 -4.05 -7.91 -3.65
C MET A 67 -4.03 -8.93 -4.76
N ALA A 68 -5.19 -9.51 -5.04
CA ALA A 68 -5.31 -10.45 -6.14
C ALA A 68 -4.90 -9.75 -7.44
N GLY A 69 -4.02 -10.36 -8.17
CA GLY A 69 -3.52 -9.81 -9.44
C GLY A 69 -2.49 -8.72 -9.31
N ALA A 70 -2.18 -8.28 -8.10
CA ALA A 70 -1.27 -7.14 -7.92
C ALA A 70 0.17 -7.46 -8.30
N LYS A 71 0.57 -8.72 -8.20
CA LYS A 71 1.94 -9.05 -8.58
C LYS A 71 2.18 -8.82 -10.06
N ARG A 72 1.16 -8.98 -10.87
CA ARG A 72 1.30 -8.72 -12.31
C ARG A 72 1.52 -7.23 -12.52
N LEU A 73 0.79 -6.37 -11.84
CA LEU A 73 0.99 -4.94 -11.92
C LEU A 73 2.39 -4.59 -11.44
N TYR A 74 2.78 -5.13 -10.29
CA TYR A 74 4.10 -4.87 -9.73
C TYR A 74 5.20 -5.27 -10.71
N ASN A 75 5.10 -6.46 -11.29
CA ASN A 75 6.14 -6.92 -12.21
C ASN A 75 6.24 -6.04 -13.46
N PHE A 76 5.14 -5.40 -13.82
CA PHE A 76 5.16 -4.51 -14.95
C PHE A 76 5.81 -3.18 -14.59
N ILE A 77 5.42 -2.58 -13.48
CA ILE A 77 5.88 -1.23 -13.16
C ILE A 77 7.27 -1.19 -12.55
N ILE A 78 7.74 -2.30 -11.96
CA ILE A 78 9.04 -2.28 -11.30
C ILE A 78 10.16 -2.06 -12.31
N ARG A 79 9.91 -2.29 -13.58
CA ARG A 79 10.90 -2.07 -14.62
C ARG A 79 11.12 -0.59 -14.93
N TYR A 80 10.22 0.25 -14.42
CA TYR A 80 10.31 1.65 -14.72
C TYR A 80 10.55 2.33 -13.39
N ASP A 81 11.41 2.84 -12.99
CA ASP A 81 11.76 3.54 -11.75
C ASP A 81 10.54 4.08 -11.00
N ALA A 82 9.63 3.20 -10.69
CA ALA A 82 8.34 3.59 -10.10
C ALA A 82 8.52 4.03 -8.64
N TYR A 83 7.60 4.91 -8.23
CA TYR A 83 7.64 5.51 -6.91
C TYR A 83 6.37 5.10 -6.16
N VAL A 84 6.47 4.64 -4.96
CA VAL A 84 5.29 4.30 -4.16
C VAL A 84 4.91 5.49 -3.30
N LEU A 85 3.65 5.88 -3.37
CA LEU A 85 3.12 6.92 -2.51
C LEU A 85 1.96 6.32 -1.73
N SER A 86 2.00 6.43 -0.43
CA SER A 86 0.94 5.91 0.42
C SER A 86 0.88 6.76 1.67
N ALA A 87 -0.26 6.77 2.31
CA ALA A 87 -0.41 7.50 3.56
C ALA A 87 -0.46 6.51 4.72
N TYR A 88 0.09 6.89 5.84
CA TYR A 88 -0.10 6.09 7.04
C TYR A 88 -1.31 6.66 7.79
N THR A 89 -1.82 5.93 8.75
CA THR A 89 -2.97 6.38 9.50
C THR A 89 -2.59 6.70 10.92
N ARG A 90 -3.14 7.79 11.43
CA ARG A 90 -2.91 8.16 12.82
C ARG A 90 -3.66 7.24 13.77
N LYS A 91 -4.62 6.48 13.26
CA LYS A 91 -5.34 5.52 14.09
C LYS A 91 -4.40 4.39 14.53
N ASP A 92 -3.32 4.19 13.82
CA ASP A 92 -2.32 3.20 14.18
C ASP A 92 -0.94 3.79 13.88
N PRO A 93 -0.24 4.27 14.89
CA PRO A 93 1.07 4.88 14.68
C PRO A 93 2.10 3.94 14.08
N THR A 94 1.90 2.63 14.18
CA THR A 94 2.86 1.68 13.61
C THR A 94 2.62 1.44 12.13
N SER A 95 1.57 2.04 11.55
CA SER A 95 1.23 1.78 10.16
C SER A 95 2.33 2.20 9.19
N ARG A 96 3.02 3.30 9.46
CA ARG A 96 4.08 3.76 8.57
C ARG A 96 5.22 2.75 8.50
N ASN A 97 5.73 2.37 9.65
CA ASN A 97 6.82 1.39 9.68
C ASN A 97 6.38 0.03 9.16
N GLY A 98 5.14 -0.36 9.43
CA GLY A 98 4.62 -1.62 8.94
C GLY A 98 4.53 -1.64 7.40
N LYS A 99 4.10 -0.54 6.81
CA LYS A 99 4.04 -0.44 5.35
C LYS A 99 5.44 -0.46 4.74
N MET A 100 6.38 0.20 5.38
CA MET A 100 7.76 0.19 4.91
C MET A 100 8.36 -1.21 4.98
N LYS A 101 8.04 -1.94 6.03
CA LYS A 101 8.50 -3.31 6.16
C LYS A 101 7.89 -4.20 5.10
N TRP A 102 6.60 -4.00 4.81
CA TRP A 102 5.95 -4.78 3.77
C TRP A 102 6.62 -4.55 2.43
N LEU A 103 6.90 -3.29 2.11
CA LEU A 103 7.57 -2.95 0.86
C LEU A 103 8.96 -3.56 0.77
N SER A 104 9.72 -3.47 1.84
CA SER A 104 11.07 -4.00 1.85
C SER A 104 11.10 -5.52 1.75
N LYS A 105 10.10 -6.18 2.35
CA LYS A 105 10.06 -7.63 2.35
C LYS A 105 9.53 -8.19 1.04
N ASN A 106 8.57 -7.52 0.43
CA ASN A 106 7.85 -8.09 -0.70
C ASN A 106 8.19 -7.48 -2.06
N THR A 107 8.89 -6.36 -2.08
CA THR A 107 9.16 -5.67 -3.34
C THR A 107 10.60 -5.20 -3.42
N LYS A 108 10.96 -4.75 -4.60
CA LYS A 108 12.27 -4.16 -4.83
C LYS A 108 12.17 -2.67 -5.14
N PHE A 109 11.07 -2.04 -4.77
CA PHE A 109 10.95 -0.61 -4.95
C PHE A 109 12.04 0.08 -4.13
N LYS A 110 12.66 1.08 -4.73
CA LYS A 110 13.68 1.84 -4.04
C LYS A 110 13.20 3.21 -3.61
N LYS A 111 12.11 3.66 -4.17
CA LYS A 111 11.56 4.97 -3.86
C LYS A 111 10.17 4.83 -3.31
N PHE A 112 9.98 5.12 -2.07
CA PHE A 112 8.64 5.12 -1.50
C PHE A 112 8.55 6.20 -0.42
N ASN A 113 7.39 6.80 -0.34
CA ASN A 113 7.11 7.84 0.62
C ASN A 113 5.78 7.54 1.30
N ILE A 114 5.82 7.39 2.59
CA ILE A 114 4.66 7.01 3.38
C ILE A 114 4.41 8.02 4.46
#